data_e7fa92da5ea34271ee250b49d133a673
#
_entry.id   e7fa92da5ea34271ee250b49d133a673
#
_cell.length_a   1.000
_cell.length_b   1.000
_cell.length_c   1.000
_cell.angle_alpha   90.00
_cell.angle_beta   90.00
_cell.angle_gamma   90.00
#
_symmetry.space_group_name_H-M   'P 1'
#
loop_
_entity.id
_entity.type
_entity.pdbx_description
1 polymer ?
#
loop_
_entity_poly.entity_id
_entity_poly.type
_entity_poly.pdbx_seq_one_letter_code
_entity_poly.pdbx_strand_id
1 'polypeptide(L)'
;MKTKLVFIALLLSMCSNQTQESDDTRIISLSTTHTEIIYSLEAQDTLVAVDAFSEADTSIKKIDAYTVTAEELAPLNPDVVILAFDFNGIVQGLENKGIQYILLPPAKNFEDVYMQIETVGTLVNKESLASSIVEEMKTKINKIFENANFGNISVYHEIGYSYGIYSVNNESLIGQIYNHLGVENIAKNNEDPFGSGFPALTEEQVIESNPDYIVVGHSDFLNKDLSTRPGWQDIKAIDSSNVYFLDENLANNWGTSTVLLVEEIANIFEESTQTNPYSDYLLLLSLLILVMIVLLPINSRNSANERV
;
A
#
# COMPACT_ATOMS: atom_id res chain seq x y z
N MET A 1 79.80 39.83 18.96
CA MET A 1 78.74 39.72 17.95
C MET A 1 78.35 38.27 17.84
N LYS A 2 77.15 37.92 18.31
CA LYS A 2 76.66 36.50 18.30
C LYS A 2 75.60 36.42 17.21
N THR A 3 75.91 35.72 16.12
CA THR A 3 75.03 35.46 15.01
C THR A 3 74.07 34.32 15.36
N LYS A 4 72.77 34.55 15.45
CA LYS A 4 71.73 33.55 15.68
C LYS A 4 71.35 32.94 14.33
N LEU A 5 71.60 31.64 14.16
CA LEU A 5 71.07 30.85 13.06
C LEU A 5 69.62 30.51 13.34
N VAL A 6 68.70 30.91 12.48
CA VAL A 6 67.29 30.56 12.51
C VAL A 6 67.10 29.33 11.65
N PHE A 7 66.77 28.19 12.27
CA PHE A 7 66.32 26.98 11.58
C PHE A 7 64.84 27.09 11.26
N ILE A 8 64.53 27.22 9.98
CA ILE A 8 63.13 27.08 9.48
C ILE A 8 62.89 25.62 9.21
N ALA A 9 62.14 24.96 10.09
CA ALA A 9 61.63 23.60 9.85
C ALA A 9 60.43 23.67 8.92
N LEU A 10 60.57 23.21 7.69
CA LEU A 10 59.52 23.00 6.72
C LEU A 10 58.74 21.75 7.16
N LEU A 11 57.57 21.92 7.78
CA LEU A 11 56.57 20.88 7.99
C LEU A 11 55.88 20.60 6.64
N LEU A 12 56.35 19.59 5.91
CA LEU A 12 55.59 18.95 4.84
C LEU A 12 54.41 18.22 5.49
N SER A 13 53.25 18.84 5.48
CA SER A 13 51.98 18.17 5.71
C SER A 13 51.70 17.25 4.54
N MET A 14 52.03 15.95 4.71
CA MET A 14 51.50 14.90 3.85
C MET A 14 49.99 14.80 4.17
N CYS A 15 49.15 15.44 3.39
CA CYS A 15 47.77 15.00 3.23
C CYS A 15 47.81 13.61 2.60
N SER A 16 47.80 12.58 3.40
CA SER A 16 47.37 11.26 2.94
C SER A 16 45.87 11.41 2.62
N ASN A 17 45.54 11.49 1.34
CA ASN A 17 44.22 11.10 0.88
C ASN A 17 44.07 9.61 1.27
N GLN A 18 43.56 9.33 2.45
CA GLN A 18 42.85 8.11 2.66
C GLN A 18 41.61 8.24 1.78
N THR A 19 41.63 7.63 0.62
CA THR A 19 40.41 7.12 0.01
C THR A 19 39.82 6.20 1.07
N GLN A 20 38.86 6.69 1.82
CA GLN A 20 37.96 5.84 2.55
C GLN A 20 37.30 5.01 1.45
N GLU A 21 37.77 3.77 1.26
CA GLU A 21 36.95 2.73 0.64
C GLU A 21 35.71 2.74 1.48
N SER A 22 34.60 3.30 0.99
CA SER A 22 33.30 3.04 1.50
C SER A 22 33.13 1.53 1.32
N ASP A 23 33.25 0.81 2.42
CA ASP A 23 32.88 -0.59 2.48
C ASP A 23 31.35 -0.60 2.38
N ASP A 24 30.84 -0.27 1.17
CA ASP A 24 29.43 -0.18 0.90
C ASP A 24 28.88 -1.59 1.01
N THR A 25 28.02 -1.79 2.01
CA THR A 25 27.35 -3.06 2.27
C THR A 25 26.73 -3.59 0.98
N ARG A 26 27.07 -4.80 0.58
CA ARG A 26 26.58 -5.44 -0.63
C ARG A 26 25.28 -6.19 -0.35
N ILE A 27 24.16 -5.66 -0.82
CA ILE A 27 22.83 -6.18 -0.51
C ILE A 27 22.22 -6.89 -1.71
N ILE A 28 21.65 -8.08 -1.47
CA ILE A 28 20.65 -8.68 -2.36
C ILE A 28 19.29 -8.49 -1.71
N SER A 29 18.36 -7.84 -2.42
CA SER A 29 16.99 -7.67 -1.96
C SER A 29 16.05 -8.59 -2.74
N LEU A 30 15.59 -9.68 -2.12
CA LEU A 30 14.62 -10.62 -2.70
C LEU A 30 13.17 -10.23 -2.33
N SER A 31 12.85 -8.94 -2.40
CA SER A 31 11.54 -8.39 -2.12
C SER A 31 11.38 -7.02 -2.78
N THR A 32 10.27 -6.82 -3.47
CA THR A 32 9.91 -5.53 -4.08
C THR A 32 9.83 -4.42 -3.04
N THR A 33 9.20 -4.71 -1.90
CA THR A 33 9.06 -3.77 -0.77
C THR A 33 10.41 -3.29 -0.24
N HIS A 34 11.33 -4.22 0.04
CA HIS A 34 12.62 -3.84 0.61
C HIS A 34 13.53 -3.16 -0.40
N THR A 35 13.39 -3.48 -1.69
CA THR A 35 14.04 -2.73 -2.76
C THR A 35 13.54 -1.29 -2.79
N GLU A 36 12.22 -1.07 -2.73
CA GLU A 36 11.63 0.28 -2.64
C GLU A 36 12.15 1.06 -1.42
N ILE A 37 12.20 0.42 -0.25
CA ILE A 37 12.72 1.06 0.97
C ILE A 37 14.17 1.50 0.77
N ILE A 38 15.02 0.65 0.17
CA ILE A 38 16.43 0.98 -0.11
C ILE A 38 16.54 2.19 -1.05
N TYR A 39 15.70 2.26 -2.10
CA TYR A 39 15.64 3.41 -2.99
C TYR A 39 15.17 4.67 -2.25
N SER A 40 14.15 4.57 -1.40
CA SER A 40 13.65 5.71 -0.61
C SER A 40 14.68 6.22 0.40
N LEU A 41 15.61 5.36 0.81
CA LEU A 41 16.75 5.70 1.68
C LEU A 41 17.97 6.21 0.90
N GLU A 42 17.86 6.42 -0.42
CA GLU A 42 18.96 6.85 -1.27
C GLU A 42 20.22 5.95 -1.12
N ALA A 43 19.99 4.62 -1.02
CA ALA A 43 21.03 3.62 -0.78
C ALA A 43 21.11 2.56 -1.90
N GLN A 44 20.57 2.84 -3.10
CA GLN A 44 20.52 1.92 -4.24
C GLN A 44 21.91 1.43 -4.68
N ASP A 45 22.98 2.18 -4.41
CA ASP A 45 24.34 1.80 -4.74
C ASP A 45 24.82 0.56 -3.95
N THR A 46 24.14 0.21 -2.84
CA THR A 46 24.39 -1.01 -2.06
C THR A 46 23.84 -2.27 -2.73
N LEU A 47 22.90 -2.12 -3.68
CA LEU A 47 22.22 -3.24 -4.31
C LEU A 47 23.09 -3.93 -5.36
N VAL A 48 23.38 -5.22 -5.17
CA VAL A 48 24.08 -6.07 -6.15
C VAL A 48 23.11 -6.92 -6.97
N ALA A 49 21.94 -7.23 -6.43
CA ALA A 49 20.83 -7.86 -7.14
C ALA A 49 19.49 -7.56 -6.42
N VAL A 50 18.42 -7.63 -7.17
CA VAL A 50 17.04 -7.41 -6.66
C VAL A 50 16.09 -8.48 -7.19
N ASP A 51 14.93 -8.61 -6.55
CA ASP A 51 13.84 -9.45 -7.03
C ASP A 51 13.42 -9.09 -8.47
N ALA A 52 13.01 -10.07 -9.24
CA ALA A 52 12.65 -9.92 -10.65
C ALA A 52 11.53 -8.88 -10.89
N PHE A 53 10.62 -8.74 -9.93
CA PHE A 53 9.49 -7.81 -9.98
C PHE A 53 9.81 -6.43 -9.40
N SER A 54 10.95 -6.25 -8.72
CA SER A 54 11.36 -4.97 -8.16
C SER A 54 11.57 -3.92 -9.26
N GLU A 55 11.17 -2.70 -9.04
CA GLU A 55 11.62 -1.55 -9.83
C GLU A 55 13.05 -1.19 -9.43
N ALA A 56 13.96 -1.25 -10.37
CA ALA A 56 15.38 -0.95 -10.15
C ALA A 56 16.07 -0.58 -11.47
N ASP A 57 17.24 0.06 -11.35
CA ASP A 57 18.07 0.41 -12.50
C ASP A 57 18.39 -0.83 -13.36
N THR A 58 18.39 -0.66 -14.67
CA THR A 58 18.59 -1.77 -15.62
C THR A 58 19.96 -2.44 -15.52
N SER A 59 20.93 -1.82 -14.85
CA SER A 59 22.25 -2.37 -14.57
C SER A 59 22.27 -3.35 -13.40
N ILE A 60 21.26 -3.32 -12.52
CA ILE A 60 21.16 -4.19 -11.36
C ILE A 60 20.58 -5.55 -11.80
N LYS A 61 21.21 -6.61 -11.33
CA LYS A 61 20.81 -7.99 -11.68
C LYS A 61 19.42 -8.30 -11.08
N LYS A 62 18.51 -8.79 -11.93
CA LYS A 62 17.19 -9.30 -11.52
C LYS A 62 17.28 -10.79 -11.20
N ILE A 63 16.62 -11.22 -10.14
CA ILE A 63 16.61 -12.60 -9.63
C ILE A 63 15.16 -12.98 -9.26
N ASP A 64 14.71 -14.14 -9.68
CA ASP A 64 13.42 -14.68 -9.26
C ASP A 64 13.50 -15.19 -7.81
N ALA A 65 12.92 -14.44 -6.87
CA ALA A 65 12.93 -14.77 -5.44
C ALA A 65 12.21 -16.10 -5.12
N TYR A 66 11.29 -16.57 -5.96
CA TYR A 66 10.52 -17.79 -5.74
C TYR A 66 11.33 -19.06 -6.01
N THR A 67 12.34 -18.98 -6.88
CA THR A 67 13.06 -20.16 -7.37
C THR A 67 14.56 -20.15 -7.06
N VAL A 68 15.13 -18.99 -6.72
CA VAL A 68 16.57 -18.83 -6.49
C VAL A 68 17.06 -19.68 -5.32
N THR A 69 18.29 -20.14 -5.44
CA THR A 69 19.00 -20.91 -4.40
C THR A 69 20.17 -20.11 -3.81
N ALA A 70 20.61 -20.46 -2.61
CA ALA A 70 21.81 -19.85 -2.01
C ALA A 70 23.10 -20.09 -2.82
N GLU A 71 23.14 -21.19 -3.58
CA GLU A 71 24.21 -21.50 -4.54
C GLU A 71 24.35 -20.46 -5.64
N GLU A 72 23.20 -19.96 -6.14
CA GLU A 72 23.12 -18.94 -7.19
C GLU A 72 23.42 -17.53 -6.66
N LEU A 73 23.16 -17.28 -5.37
CA LEU A 73 23.46 -16.00 -4.73
C LEU A 73 24.93 -15.85 -4.31
N ALA A 74 25.56 -16.94 -3.86
CA ALA A 74 26.92 -16.92 -3.32
C ALA A 74 27.97 -16.27 -4.26
N PRO A 75 27.97 -16.50 -5.60
CA PRO A 75 28.91 -15.85 -6.52
C PRO A 75 28.78 -14.34 -6.61
N LEU A 76 27.66 -13.76 -6.17
CA LEU A 76 27.45 -12.31 -6.13
C LEU A 76 28.12 -11.66 -4.93
N ASN A 77 28.65 -12.48 -4.00
CA ASN A 77 29.36 -12.06 -2.80
C ASN A 77 28.57 -10.98 -2.02
N PRO A 78 27.32 -11.26 -1.60
CA PRO A 78 26.56 -10.34 -0.77
C PRO A 78 27.07 -10.36 0.68
N ASP A 79 27.02 -9.21 1.35
CA ASP A 79 27.20 -9.12 2.79
C ASP A 79 25.91 -9.54 3.52
N VAL A 80 24.75 -9.20 2.91
CA VAL A 80 23.44 -9.57 3.47
C VAL A 80 22.41 -9.80 2.36
N VAL A 81 21.48 -10.73 2.62
CA VAL A 81 20.29 -10.98 1.78
C VAL A 81 19.05 -10.61 2.56
N ILE A 82 18.22 -9.72 2.01
CA ILE A 82 16.91 -9.36 2.58
C ILE A 82 15.85 -10.23 1.94
N LEU A 83 15.03 -10.87 2.77
CA LEU A 83 13.98 -11.81 2.38
C LEU A 83 12.63 -11.37 2.94
N ALA A 84 11.56 -11.47 2.16
CA ALA A 84 10.19 -11.39 2.67
C ALA A 84 9.65 -12.78 3.08
N PHE A 85 10.12 -13.83 2.43
CA PHE A 85 9.67 -15.21 2.63
C PHE A 85 10.84 -16.20 2.53
N ASP A 86 10.73 -17.31 3.22
CA ASP A 86 11.65 -18.46 3.10
C ASP A 86 11.15 -19.42 2.02
N PHE A 87 11.25 -19.01 0.75
CA PHE A 87 10.90 -19.89 -0.37
C PHE A 87 11.96 -20.97 -0.56
N ASN A 88 11.52 -22.21 -0.79
CA ASN A 88 12.38 -23.37 -1.08
C ASN A 88 13.49 -23.63 -0.04
N GLY A 89 13.33 -23.15 1.21
CA GLY A 89 14.33 -23.31 2.25
C GLY A 89 15.61 -22.52 2.00
N ILE A 90 15.51 -21.36 1.34
CA ILE A 90 16.66 -20.51 1.02
C ILE A 90 17.40 -20.07 2.28
N VAL A 91 16.70 -19.86 3.39
CA VAL A 91 17.29 -19.50 4.70
C VAL A 91 18.32 -20.55 5.12
N GLN A 92 17.95 -21.84 5.09
CA GLN A 92 18.89 -22.91 5.43
C GLN A 92 20.08 -22.97 4.46
N GLY A 93 19.85 -22.67 3.18
CA GLY A 93 20.90 -22.58 2.17
C GLY A 93 21.91 -21.46 2.47
N LEU A 94 21.43 -20.27 2.86
CA LEU A 94 22.26 -19.12 3.24
C LEU A 94 23.08 -19.42 4.49
N GLU A 95 22.46 -20.01 5.53
CA GLU A 95 23.13 -20.43 6.76
C GLU A 95 24.28 -21.40 6.47
N ASN A 96 24.04 -22.43 5.63
CA ASN A 96 25.03 -23.43 5.25
C ASN A 96 26.25 -22.82 4.52
N LYS A 97 26.05 -21.65 3.86
CA LYS A 97 27.10 -20.92 3.15
C LYS A 97 27.72 -19.78 4.00
N GLY A 98 27.19 -19.53 5.20
CA GLY A 98 27.63 -18.42 6.05
C GLY A 98 27.30 -17.05 5.49
N ILE A 99 26.29 -16.95 4.63
CA ILE A 99 25.78 -15.68 4.11
C ILE A 99 24.77 -15.11 5.11
N GLN A 100 24.98 -13.88 5.52
CA GLN A 100 24.04 -13.20 6.43
C GLN A 100 22.71 -12.92 5.71
N TYR A 101 21.61 -13.00 6.45
CA TYR A 101 20.29 -12.66 5.93
C TYR A 101 19.43 -11.96 6.99
N ILE A 102 18.42 -11.23 6.52
CA ILE A 102 17.36 -10.66 7.35
C ILE A 102 16.02 -11.09 6.73
N LEU A 103 15.18 -11.74 7.53
CA LEU A 103 13.81 -12.11 7.12
C LEU A 103 12.83 -11.07 7.68
N LEU A 104 12.24 -10.29 6.78
CA LEU A 104 11.26 -9.25 7.06
C LEU A 104 9.94 -9.62 6.34
N PRO A 105 9.03 -10.34 7.01
CA PRO A 105 7.80 -10.82 6.39
C PRO A 105 6.82 -9.66 6.11
N PRO A 106 5.76 -9.89 5.30
CA PRO A 106 4.73 -8.89 5.07
C PRO A 106 4.23 -8.24 6.36
N ALA A 107 4.19 -6.92 6.37
CA ALA A 107 3.72 -6.15 7.50
C ALA A 107 2.23 -6.40 7.75
N LYS A 108 1.87 -6.65 9.02
CA LYS A 108 0.48 -6.85 9.44
C LYS A 108 -0.19 -5.56 9.92
N ASN A 109 0.62 -4.56 10.25
CA ASN A 109 0.18 -3.29 10.79
C ASN A 109 1.19 -2.18 10.44
N PHE A 110 0.84 -0.93 10.74
CA PHE A 110 1.70 0.21 10.47
C PHE A 110 3.02 0.19 11.24
N GLU A 111 3.03 -0.32 12.47
CA GLU A 111 4.27 -0.41 13.27
C GLU A 111 5.26 -1.39 12.63
N ASP A 112 4.79 -2.49 12.04
CA ASP A 112 5.63 -3.41 11.28
C ASP A 112 6.26 -2.70 10.07
N VAL A 113 5.48 -1.88 9.34
CA VAL A 113 5.97 -1.05 8.21
C VAL A 113 7.10 -0.13 8.69
N TYR A 114 6.85 0.64 9.76
CA TYR A 114 7.82 1.59 10.30
C TYR A 114 9.10 0.89 10.78
N MET A 115 8.95 -0.20 11.52
CA MET A 115 10.07 -1.01 12.01
C MET A 115 10.94 -1.56 10.86
N GLN A 116 10.32 -2.00 9.75
CA GLN A 116 11.07 -2.50 8.59
C GLN A 116 11.85 -1.39 7.90
N ILE A 117 11.27 -0.19 7.74
CA ILE A 117 11.98 0.98 7.18
C ILE A 117 13.18 1.35 8.07
N GLU A 118 13.01 1.40 9.39
CA GLU A 118 14.10 1.70 10.33
C GLU A 118 15.18 0.61 10.34
N THR A 119 14.77 -0.67 10.24
CA THR A 119 15.71 -1.81 10.16
C THR A 119 16.58 -1.72 8.92
N VAL A 120 15.97 -1.47 7.75
CA VAL A 120 16.72 -1.29 6.51
C VAL A 120 17.58 -0.02 6.59
N GLY A 121 17.07 1.06 7.19
CA GLY A 121 17.83 2.28 7.44
C GLY A 121 19.11 2.05 8.23
N THR A 122 19.02 1.23 9.28
CA THR A 122 20.22 0.82 10.06
C THR A 122 21.18 0.00 9.23
N LEU A 123 20.67 -0.94 8.41
CA LEU A 123 21.47 -1.78 7.56
C LEU A 123 22.31 -0.98 6.54
N VAL A 124 21.76 0.10 6.01
CA VAL A 124 22.40 0.94 4.99
C VAL A 124 23.03 2.22 5.55
N ASN A 125 23.16 2.36 6.88
CA ASN A 125 23.69 3.54 7.60
C ASN A 125 22.92 4.84 7.26
N LYS A 126 21.58 4.76 7.18
CA LYS A 126 20.67 5.88 6.89
C LYS A 126 19.60 6.06 7.97
N GLU A 127 19.92 5.81 9.23
CA GLU A 127 18.97 5.83 10.35
C GLU A 127 18.21 7.15 10.46
N SER A 128 18.91 8.27 10.30
CA SER A 128 18.28 9.60 10.38
C SER A 128 17.27 9.84 9.26
N LEU A 129 17.55 9.38 8.05
CA LEU A 129 16.63 9.48 6.92
C LEU A 129 15.44 8.54 7.10
N ALA A 130 15.67 7.30 7.53
CA ALA A 130 14.62 6.33 7.84
C ALA A 130 13.63 6.88 8.88
N SER A 131 14.14 7.42 10.00
CA SER A 131 13.30 8.03 11.04
C SER A 131 12.51 9.23 10.49
N SER A 132 13.10 10.06 9.63
CA SER A 132 12.41 11.20 9.00
C SER A 132 11.27 10.73 8.10
N ILE A 133 11.51 9.69 7.27
CA ILE A 133 10.48 9.08 6.41
C ILE A 133 9.34 8.54 7.26
N VAL A 134 9.64 7.78 8.31
CA VAL A 134 8.63 7.20 9.21
C VAL A 134 7.76 8.29 9.85
N GLU A 135 8.35 9.37 10.37
CA GLU A 135 7.58 10.47 10.99
C GLU A 135 6.72 11.23 9.96
N GLU A 136 7.20 11.39 8.72
CA GLU A 136 6.41 11.96 7.63
C GLU A 136 5.23 11.05 7.27
N MET A 137 5.46 9.74 7.15
CA MET A 137 4.43 8.74 6.90
C MET A 137 3.35 8.77 7.98
N LYS A 138 3.75 8.70 9.26
CA LYS A 138 2.82 8.79 10.41
C LYS A 138 1.96 10.05 10.35
N THR A 139 2.57 11.19 10.07
CA THR A 139 1.87 12.47 9.97
C THR A 139 0.81 12.47 8.87
N LYS A 140 1.18 11.99 7.68
CA LYS A 140 0.27 11.93 6.52
C LYS A 140 -0.87 10.95 6.75
N ILE A 141 -0.56 9.73 7.20
CA ILE A 141 -1.54 8.67 7.46
C ILE A 141 -2.53 9.11 8.55
N ASN A 142 -2.05 9.65 9.66
CA ASN A 142 -2.91 10.15 10.74
C ASN A 142 -3.85 11.26 10.24
N LYS A 143 -3.34 12.18 9.43
CA LYS A 143 -4.17 13.24 8.85
C LYS A 143 -5.30 12.71 7.98
N ILE A 144 -5.05 11.65 7.20
CA ILE A 144 -6.09 10.98 6.40
C ILE A 144 -7.14 10.38 7.33
N PHE A 145 -6.72 9.61 8.33
CA PHE A 145 -7.65 8.93 9.26
C PHE A 145 -8.44 9.90 10.13
N GLU A 146 -7.86 11.01 10.57
CA GLU A 146 -8.56 12.05 11.35
C GLU A 146 -9.70 12.71 10.56
N ASN A 147 -9.57 12.80 9.23
CA ASN A 147 -10.57 13.40 8.36
C ASN A 147 -11.57 12.36 7.79
N ALA A 148 -11.26 11.07 7.91
CA ALA A 148 -12.09 10.00 7.38
C ALA A 148 -13.18 9.60 8.39
N ASN A 149 -14.41 9.52 7.91
CA ASN A 149 -15.53 8.92 8.63
C ASN A 149 -16.57 8.44 7.61
N PHE A 150 -16.29 7.30 7.01
CA PHE A 150 -17.11 6.71 5.95
C PHE A 150 -18.16 5.71 6.50
N GLY A 151 -18.54 5.82 7.76
CA GLY A 151 -19.44 4.88 8.45
C GLY A 151 -20.66 4.46 7.65
N ASN A 152 -21.12 3.21 7.84
CA ASN A 152 -22.20 2.52 7.12
C ASN A 152 -21.90 2.19 5.64
N ILE A 153 -20.63 2.18 5.23
CA ILE A 153 -20.19 1.68 3.93
C ILE A 153 -19.53 0.31 4.15
N SER A 154 -19.89 -0.66 3.34
CA SER A 154 -19.27 -2.00 3.34
C SER A 154 -18.41 -2.21 2.11
N VAL A 155 -17.26 -2.89 2.29
CA VAL A 155 -16.31 -3.18 1.22
C VAL A 155 -15.94 -4.67 1.18
N TYR A 156 -15.87 -5.21 -0.02
CA TYR A 156 -15.14 -6.44 -0.32
C TYR A 156 -13.82 -6.08 -0.97
N HIS A 157 -12.70 -6.50 -0.36
CA HIS A 157 -11.37 -6.35 -0.95
C HIS A 157 -10.89 -7.70 -1.47
N GLU A 158 -10.65 -7.80 -2.78
CA GLU A 158 -10.19 -9.01 -3.44
C GLU A 158 -8.68 -8.95 -3.69
N ILE A 159 -7.94 -9.94 -3.19
CA ILE A 159 -6.49 -10.06 -3.38
C ILE A 159 -6.09 -11.25 -4.26
N GLY A 160 -7.04 -12.04 -4.72
CA GLY A 160 -6.83 -13.16 -5.63
C GLY A 160 -8.14 -13.82 -6.00
N TYR A 161 -8.20 -14.39 -7.21
CA TYR A 161 -9.39 -15.05 -7.75
C TYR A 161 -9.09 -16.40 -8.42
N SER A 162 -8.04 -16.51 -9.24
CA SER A 162 -7.78 -17.68 -10.09
C SER A 162 -7.57 -18.98 -9.33
N TYR A 163 -7.06 -18.93 -8.11
CA TYR A 163 -6.82 -20.10 -7.24
C TYR A 163 -7.76 -20.15 -6.04
N GLY A 164 -8.82 -19.37 -6.06
CA GLY A 164 -9.78 -19.19 -4.99
C GLY A 164 -9.99 -17.72 -4.68
N ILE A 165 -11.14 -17.41 -4.10
CA ILE A 165 -11.45 -16.04 -3.68
C ILE A 165 -10.76 -15.76 -2.36
N TYR A 166 -9.79 -14.85 -2.38
CA TYR A 166 -9.09 -14.40 -1.18
C TYR A 166 -9.39 -12.94 -0.90
N SER A 167 -9.52 -12.63 0.38
CA SER A 167 -9.79 -11.28 0.86
C SER A 167 -8.80 -10.88 1.96
N VAL A 168 -9.04 -9.78 2.62
CA VAL A 168 -8.27 -9.27 3.75
C VAL A 168 -9.14 -9.24 5.00
N ASN A 169 -8.59 -9.63 6.17
CA ASN A 169 -9.28 -9.47 7.45
C ASN A 169 -8.60 -8.39 8.31
N ASN A 170 -9.10 -8.17 9.53
CA ASN A 170 -8.55 -7.14 10.42
C ASN A 170 -7.12 -7.42 10.95
N GLU A 171 -6.56 -8.60 10.69
CA GLU A 171 -5.17 -8.94 11.04
C GLU A 171 -4.17 -8.54 9.94
N SER A 172 -4.66 -8.07 8.77
CA SER A 172 -3.83 -7.57 7.69
C SER A 172 -3.70 -6.04 7.74
N LEU A 173 -2.63 -5.51 7.15
CA LEU A 173 -2.41 -4.06 7.01
C LEU A 173 -3.59 -3.36 6.30
N ILE A 174 -4.07 -3.94 5.18
CA ILE A 174 -5.19 -3.40 4.41
C ILE A 174 -6.48 -3.43 5.23
N GLY A 175 -6.73 -4.51 5.98
CA GLY A 175 -7.88 -4.58 6.87
C GLY A 175 -7.87 -3.52 7.96
N GLN A 176 -6.68 -3.16 8.47
CA GLN A 176 -6.52 -2.06 9.41
C GLN A 176 -6.75 -0.69 8.76
N ILE A 177 -6.37 -0.49 7.49
CA ILE A 177 -6.70 0.72 6.74
C ILE A 177 -8.23 0.92 6.72
N TYR A 178 -9.00 -0.10 6.33
CA TYR A 178 -10.47 -0.02 6.34
C TYR A 178 -11.04 0.28 7.71
N ASN A 179 -10.50 -0.36 8.75
CA ASN A 179 -10.93 -0.13 10.13
C ASN A 179 -10.70 1.33 10.57
N HIS A 180 -9.53 1.91 10.24
CA HIS A 180 -9.23 3.31 10.55
C HIS A 180 -10.08 4.30 9.74
N LEU A 181 -10.45 3.95 8.51
CA LEU A 181 -11.36 4.74 7.67
C LEU A 181 -12.84 4.63 8.12
N GLY A 182 -13.16 3.74 9.04
CA GLY A 182 -14.52 3.48 9.48
C GLY A 182 -15.37 2.71 8.46
N VAL A 183 -14.75 2.04 7.49
CA VAL A 183 -15.40 1.22 6.46
C VAL A 183 -15.55 -0.22 6.94
N GLU A 184 -16.71 -0.81 6.75
CA GLU A 184 -16.97 -2.19 7.16
C GLU A 184 -16.43 -3.19 6.12
N ASN A 185 -15.29 -3.80 6.40
CA ASN A 185 -14.77 -4.90 5.60
C ASN A 185 -15.60 -6.16 5.84
N ILE A 186 -16.22 -6.74 4.77
CA ILE A 186 -17.06 -7.93 4.89
C ILE A 186 -16.31 -9.15 5.42
N ALA A 187 -15.01 -9.25 5.18
CA ALA A 187 -14.15 -10.34 5.62
C ALA A 187 -13.45 -10.09 6.96
N LYS A 188 -13.77 -8.98 7.68
CA LYS A 188 -13.04 -8.52 8.87
C LYS A 188 -12.85 -9.58 9.97
N ASN A 189 -13.79 -10.50 10.11
CA ASN A 189 -13.80 -11.55 11.13
C ASN A 189 -13.62 -12.97 10.55
N ASN A 190 -13.34 -13.09 9.23
CA ASN A 190 -13.12 -14.39 8.64
C ASN A 190 -11.80 -14.96 9.15
N GLU A 191 -11.85 -16.23 9.57
CA GLU A 191 -10.66 -16.94 10.03
C GLU A 191 -9.70 -17.20 8.87
N ASP A 192 -8.43 -16.99 9.12
CA ASP A 192 -7.34 -17.41 8.27
C ASP A 192 -6.49 -18.45 9.03
N PRO A 193 -6.57 -19.74 8.66
CA PRO A 193 -5.84 -20.80 9.35
C PRO A 193 -4.31 -20.63 9.35
N PHE A 194 -3.79 -19.81 8.44
CA PHE A 194 -2.36 -19.55 8.32
C PHE A 194 -1.92 -18.29 9.09
N GLY A 195 -2.86 -17.51 9.63
CA GLY A 195 -2.58 -16.25 10.35
C GLY A 195 -1.90 -15.20 9.49
N SER A 196 -2.12 -15.25 8.17
CA SER A 196 -1.56 -14.29 7.21
C SER A 196 -2.37 -12.99 7.13
N GLY A 197 -3.64 -13.03 7.58
CA GLY A 197 -4.59 -11.93 7.41
C GLY A 197 -5.37 -12.00 6.08
N PHE A 198 -5.24 -13.10 5.33
CA PHE A 198 -5.80 -13.28 3.99
C PHE A 198 -6.75 -14.49 3.93
N PRO A 199 -7.96 -14.39 4.48
CA PRO A 199 -8.92 -15.48 4.49
C PRO A 199 -9.44 -15.81 3.10
N ALA A 200 -9.70 -17.11 2.87
CA ALA A 200 -10.46 -17.55 1.72
C ALA A 200 -11.96 -17.31 1.94
N LEU A 201 -12.66 -16.87 0.91
CA LEU A 201 -14.11 -16.70 0.87
C LEU A 201 -14.72 -17.63 -0.18
N THR A 202 -16.05 -17.79 -0.12
CA THR A 202 -16.83 -18.39 -1.21
C THR A 202 -17.56 -17.31 -2.00
N GLU A 203 -17.98 -17.64 -3.23
CA GLU A 203 -18.83 -16.76 -4.05
C GLU A 203 -20.11 -16.37 -3.28
N GLU A 204 -20.73 -17.34 -2.61
CA GLU A 204 -21.96 -17.13 -1.83
C GLU A 204 -21.74 -16.13 -0.68
N GLN A 205 -20.60 -16.20 0.02
CA GLN A 205 -20.30 -15.26 1.10
C GLN A 205 -20.20 -13.82 0.60
N VAL A 206 -19.59 -13.60 -0.57
CA VAL A 206 -19.49 -12.28 -1.18
C VAL A 206 -20.87 -11.78 -1.62
N ILE A 207 -21.65 -12.64 -2.30
CA ILE A 207 -22.99 -12.31 -2.80
C ILE A 207 -23.93 -12.00 -1.62
N GLU A 208 -23.97 -12.85 -0.58
CA GLU A 208 -24.83 -12.66 0.59
C GLU A 208 -24.48 -11.41 1.40
N SER A 209 -23.18 -11.06 1.47
CA SER A 209 -22.72 -9.84 2.14
C SER A 209 -23.12 -8.57 1.39
N ASN A 210 -23.36 -8.67 0.09
CA ASN A 210 -23.86 -7.61 -0.79
C ASN A 210 -23.15 -6.26 -0.57
N PRO A 211 -21.81 -6.18 -0.74
CA PRO A 211 -21.01 -5.01 -0.38
C PRO A 211 -21.38 -3.78 -1.21
N ASP A 212 -21.21 -2.59 -0.59
CA ASP A 212 -21.38 -1.30 -1.24
C ASP A 212 -20.26 -0.99 -2.25
N TYR A 213 -19.07 -1.54 -1.99
CA TYR A 213 -17.85 -1.34 -2.78
C TYR A 213 -17.11 -2.66 -2.98
N ILE A 214 -16.49 -2.80 -4.14
CA ILE A 214 -15.50 -3.85 -4.42
C ILE A 214 -14.19 -3.17 -4.80
N VAL A 215 -13.10 -3.54 -4.10
CA VAL A 215 -11.74 -3.09 -4.38
C VAL A 215 -10.90 -4.32 -4.77
N VAL A 216 -10.28 -4.29 -5.94
CA VAL A 216 -9.46 -5.39 -6.46
C VAL A 216 -8.00 -4.98 -6.45
N GLY A 217 -7.17 -5.72 -5.69
CA GLY A 217 -5.74 -5.46 -5.48
C GLY A 217 -4.80 -6.42 -6.21
N HIS A 218 -5.27 -7.10 -7.28
CA HIS A 218 -4.48 -8.07 -8.06
C HIS A 218 -4.80 -7.97 -9.55
N SER A 219 -4.04 -8.66 -10.39
CA SER A 219 -4.20 -8.70 -11.85
C SER A 219 -4.59 -10.07 -12.41
N ASP A 220 -4.85 -11.07 -11.57
CA ASP A 220 -5.18 -12.45 -12.00
C ASP A 220 -6.64 -12.65 -12.44
N PHE A 221 -7.34 -11.58 -12.78
CA PHE A 221 -8.71 -11.62 -13.29
C PHE A 221 -8.73 -11.83 -14.82
N LEU A 222 -9.58 -12.77 -15.29
CA LEU A 222 -9.78 -13.01 -16.71
C LEU A 222 -10.52 -11.85 -17.41
N ASN A 223 -11.36 -11.13 -16.67
CA ASN A 223 -12.15 -10.00 -17.14
C ASN A 223 -12.38 -9.00 -16.00
N LYS A 224 -12.14 -7.72 -16.28
CA LYS A 224 -12.44 -6.62 -15.32
C LYS A 224 -13.93 -6.41 -15.07
N ASP A 225 -14.79 -6.93 -15.94
CA ASP A 225 -16.23 -6.92 -15.73
C ASP A 225 -16.66 -8.05 -14.80
N LEU A 226 -16.69 -7.74 -13.50
CA LEU A 226 -17.05 -8.69 -12.45
C LEU A 226 -18.52 -9.12 -12.52
N SER A 227 -19.40 -8.40 -13.24
CA SER A 227 -20.80 -8.79 -13.45
C SER A 227 -20.94 -10.10 -14.25
N THR A 228 -19.88 -10.50 -14.96
CA THR A 228 -19.82 -11.76 -15.71
C THR A 228 -19.62 -12.98 -14.81
N ARG A 229 -19.28 -12.80 -13.55
CA ARG A 229 -19.18 -13.89 -12.57
C ARG A 229 -20.57 -14.37 -12.16
N PRO A 230 -20.82 -15.69 -12.01
CA PRO A 230 -22.14 -16.20 -11.68
C PRO A 230 -22.71 -15.61 -10.39
N GLY A 231 -23.87 -14.96 -10.49
CA GLY A 231 -24.57 -14.37 -9.32
C GLY A 231 -24.08 -13.00 -8.87
N TRP A 232 -23.02 -12.47 -9.48
CA TRP A 232 -22.44 -11.19 -9.05
C TRP A 232 -23.16 -9.96 -9.62
N GLN A 233 -23.93 -10.11 -10.69
CA GLN A 233 -24.63 -9.01 -11.39
C GLN A 233 -25.56 -8.21 -10.46
N ASP A 234 -26.09 -8.85 -9.40
CA ASP A 234 -27.05 -8.24 -8.47
C ASP A 234 -26.37 -7.66 -7.19
N ILE A 235 -25.03 -7.74 -7.09
CA ILE A 235 -24.28 -7.14 -5.99
C ILE A 235 -24.35 -5.61 -6.11
N LYS A 236 -24.68 -4.94 -5.01
CA LYS A 236 -24.87 -3.49 -4.94
C LYS A 236 -23.68 -2.70 -5.51
N ALA A 237 -22.44 -3.12 -5.21
CA ALA A 237 -21.24 -2.49 -5.74
C ALA A 237 -21.18 -2.52 -7.27
N ILE A 238 -21.63 -3.61 -7.90
CA ILE A 238 -21.64 -3.77 -9.35
C ILE A 238 -22.77 -2.95 -9.98
N ASP A 239 -23.98 -3.04 -9.44
CA ASP A 239 -25.14 -2.27 -9.91
C ASP A 239 -24.87 -0.75 -9.82
N SER A 240 -24.18 -0.31 -8.77
CA SER A 240 -23.83 1.10 -8.56
C SER A 240 -22.53 1.52 -9.23
N SER A 241 -21.82 0.63 -9.94
CA SER A 241 -20.51 0.88 -10.56
C SER A 241 -19.40 1.25 -9.55
N ASN A 242 -19.50 0.77 -8.32
CA ASN A 242 -18.52 0.98 -7.23
C ASN A 242 -17.48 -0.15 -7.21
N VAL A 243 -16.85 -0.41 -8.36
CA VAL A 243 -15.78 -1.41 -8.52
C VAL A 243 -14.49 -0.70 -8.89
N TYR A 244 -13.46 -0.84 -8.06
CA TYR A 244 -12.19 -0.14 -8.19
C TYR A 244 -11.04 -1.15 -8.29
N PHE A 245 -10.07 -0.85 -9.14
CA PHE A 245 -8.87 -1.67 -9.35
C PHE A 245 -7.66 -0.85 -8.91
N LEU A 246 -7.01 -1.29 -7.86
CA LEU A 246 -5.74 -0.70 -7.41
C LEU A 246 -4.60 -1.11 -8.34
N ASP A 247 -3.56 -0.32 -8.38
CA ASP A 247 -2.27 -0.76 -8.93
C ASP A 247 -1.76 -1.95 -8.12
N GLU A 248 -1.42 -3.04 -8.78
CA GLU A 248 -1.00 -4.29 -8.13
C GLU A 248 0.28 -4.12 -7.33
N ASN A 249 1.23 -3.32 -7.84
CA ASN A 249 2.48 -3.06 -7.12
C ASN A 249 2.22 -2.28 -5.84
N LEU A 250 1.28 -1.33 -5.88
CA LEU A 250 0.89 -0.55 -4.69
C LEU A 250 0.13 -1.42 -3.68
N ALA A 251 -0.83 -2.23 -4.15
CA ALA A 251 -1.66 -3.07 -3.29
C ALA A 251 -0.86 -4.18 -2.57
N ASN A 252 0.22 -4.66 -3.18
CA ASN A 252 1.07 -5.73 -2.65
C ASN A 252 2.40 -5.22 -2.04
N ASN A 253 2.51 -3.93 -1.76
CA ASN A 253 3.67 -3.31 -1.15
C ASN A 253 3.34 -2.78 0.26
N TRP A 254 4.26 -2.98 1.21
CA TRP A 254 4.14 -2.49 2.59
C TRP A 254 5.37 -1.67 3.01
N GLY A 255 6.00 -0.99 2.05
CA GLY A 255 7.13 -0.09 2.25
C GLY A 255 6.70 1.36 2.43
N THR A 256 7.52 2.26 1.91
CA THR A 256 7.27 3.72 1.99
C THR A 256 6.05 4.16 1.20
N SER A 257 5.67 3.42 0.16
CA SER A 257 4.45 3.63 -0.64
C SER A 257 3.15 3.31 0.11
N THR A 258 3.20 2.73 1.32
CA THR A 258 2.00 2.51 2.14
C THR A 258 1.16 3.78 2.34
N VAL A 259 1.79 4.97 2.37
CA VAL A 259 1.06 6.25 2.43
C VAL A 259 0.16 6.43 1.22
N LEU A 260 0.67 6.12 0.02
CA LEU A 260 -0.08 6.23 -1.24
C LEU A 260 -1.24 5.22 -1.27
N LEU A 261 -1.03 4.01 -0.75
CA LEU A 261 -2.10 3.00 -0.63
C LEU A 261 -3.23 3.50 0.27
N VAL A 262 -2.90 4.11 1.41
CA VAL A 262 -3.90 4.69 2.32
C VAL A 262 -4.65 5.84 1.64
N GLU A 263 -3.94 6.72 0.93
CA GLU A 263 -4.55 7.83 0.18
C GLU A 263 -5.49 7.31 -0.92
N GLU A 264 -5.06 6.33 -1.71
CA GLU A 264 -5.87 5.78 -2.80
C GLU A 264 -7.13 5.09 -2.29
N ILE A 265 -7.01 4.27 -1.24
CA ILE A 265 -8.16 3.63 -0.61
C ILE A 265 -9.12 4.68 -0.01
N ALA A 266 -8.62 5.72 0.66
CA ALA A 266 -9.45 6.78 1.22
C ALA A 266 -10.21 7.55 0.12
N ASN A 267 -9.55 7.90 -0.98
CA ASN A 267 -10.14 8.62 -2.11
C ASN A 267 -11.32 7.85 -2.74
N ILE A 268 -11.27 6.51 -2.80
CA ILE A 268 -12.39 5.69 -3.28
C ILE A 268 -13.69 6.01 -2.54
N PHE A 269 -13.61 6.25 -1.23
CA PHE A 269 -14.80 6.51 -0.40
C PHE A 269 -15.13 8.01 -0.30
N GLU A 270 -14.15 8.92 -0.46
CA GLU A 270 -14.40 10.36 -0.47
C GLU A 270 -15.24 10.80 -1.67
N GLU A 271 -14.97 10.27 -2.86
CA GLU A 271 -15.73 10.57 -4.08
C GLU A 271 -17.22 10.25 -3.93
N SER A 272 -17.55 9.22 -3.14
CA SER A 272 -18.93 8.80 -2.91
C SER A 272 -19.67 9.65 -1.89
N THR A 273 -18.96 10.26 -0.93
CA THR A 273 -19.54 11.10 0.12
C THR A 273 -19.69 12.55 -0.29
N GLN A 274 -19.02 12.98 -1.36
CA GLN A 274 -19.30 14.26 -1.99
C GLN A 274 -20.69 14.17 -2.63
N THR A 275 -21.71 14.41 -1.81
CA THR A 275 -23.06 14.68 -2.31
C THR A 275 -22.91 15.67 -3.45
N ASN A 276 -23.35 15.26 -4.64
CA ASN A 276 -23.42 16.12 -5.82
C ASN A 276 -23.91 17.50 -5.39
N PRO A 277 -23.13 18.59 -5.50
CA PRO A 277 -23.55 19.93 -5.04
C PRO A 277 -24.85 20.36 -5.70
N TYR A 278 -25.28 19.68 -6.76
CA TYR A 278 -26.60 19.85 -7.39
C TYR A 278 -27.73 19.08 -6.68
N SER A 279 -27.44 18.12 -5.77
CA SER A 279 -28.49 17.39 -5.05
C SER A 279 -29.23 18.32 -4.08
N ASP A 280 -28.52 19.20 -3.40
CA ASP A 280 -29.10 20.21 -2.50
C ASP A 280 -29.88 21.27 -3.29
N TYR A 281 -29.39 21.65 -4.48
CA TYR A 281 -30.12 22.51 -5.41
C TYR A 281 -31.37 21.82 -5.96
N LEU A 282 -31.34 20.55 -6.30
CA LEU A 282 -32.47 19.77 -6.76
C LEU A 282 -33.51 19.57 -5.64
N LEU A 283 -33.05 19.34 -4.41
CA LEU A 283 -33.91 19.23 -3.22
C LEU A 283 -34.57 20.58 -2.91
N LEU A 284 -33.84 21.68 -2.93
CA LEU A 284 -34.36 23.04 -2.80
C LEU A 284 -35.33 23.41 -3.93
N LEU A 285 -35.01 23.03 -5.17
CA LEU A 285 -35.85 23.24 -6.33
C LEU A 285 -37.17 22.45 -6.22
N SER A 286 -37.10 21.18 -5.79
CA SER A 286 -38.26 20.33 -5.56
C SER A 286 -39.16 20.88 -4.43
N LEU A 287 -38.57 21.37 -3.35
CA LEU A 287 -39.31 22.05 -2.26
C LEU A 287 -39.99 23.35 -2.75
N LEU A 288 -39.27 24.15 -3.55
CA LEU A 288 -39.84 25.40 -4.16
C LEU A 288 -41.00 25.08 -5.10
N ILE A 289 -40.89 24.02 -5.91
CA ILE A 289 -41.98 23.58 -6.79
C ILE A 289 -43.18 23.10 -5.97
N LEU A 290 -42.93 22.34 -4.88
CA LEU A 290 -43.99 21.89 -3.99
C LEU A 290 -44.71 23.06 -3.32
N VAL A 291 -43.97 24.06 -2.84
CA VAL A 291 -44.51 25.30 -2.26
C VAL A 291 -45.29 26.09 -3.29
N MET A 292 -44.84 26.19 -4.53
CA MET A 292 -45.59 26.85 -5.63
C MET A 292 -46.88 26.13 -5.96
N ILE A 293 -46.89 24.80 -5.97
CA ILE A 293 -48.10 24.00 -6.21
C ILE A 293 -49.12 24.20 -5.07
N VAL A 294 -48.67 24.29 -3.81
CA VAL A 294 -49.54 24.51 -2.66
C VAL A 294 -50.08 25.95 -2.59
N LEU A 295 -49.31 26.92 -3.11
CA LEU A 295 -49.68 28.35 -3.14
C LEU A 295 -50.46 28.76 -4.40
N LEU A 296 -50.62 27.89 -5.39
CA LEU A 296 -51.53 28.16 -6.53
C LEU A 296 -52.98 28.30 -5.99
N PRO A 297 -53.59 29.46 -6.11
CA PRO A 297 -54.95 29.67 -5.59
C PRO A 297 -55.90 28.70 -6.30
N ILE A 298 -56.67 27.94 -5.53
CA ILE A 298 -57.83 27.18 -5.98
C ILE A 298 -58.90 28.19 -6.39
N ASN A 299 -58.65 28.89 -7.50
CA ASN A 299 -59.53 29.92 -8.00
C ASN A 299 -59.98 29.62 -9.43
N SER A 300 -60.68 28.49 -9.62
CA SER A 300 -61.46 28.26 -10.84
C SER A 300 -62.51 27.15 -10.66
N ARG A 301 -63.41 27.33 -9.61
CA ARG A 301 -64.66 26.59 -9.59
C ARG A 301 -65.72 27.43 -8.86
N ASN A 302 -66.12 28.56 -9.44
CA ASN A 302 -67.42 29.16 -9.15
C ASN A 302 -67.73 30.22 -10.22
N SER A 303 -68.03 29.79 -11.42
CA SER A 303 -68.76 30.64 -12.39
C SER A 303 -69.48 29.77 -13.44
N ALA A 304 -70.37 28.90 -12.97
CA ALA A 304 -71.35 28.25 -13.81
C ALA A 304 -72.60 27.85 -12.99
N ASN A 305 -73.31 28.85 -12.41
CA ASN A 305 -74.66 28.67 -11.98
C ASN A 305 -75.27 30.01 -11.65
N GLU A 306 -75.47 30.87 -12.67
CA GLU A 306 -76.51 31.93 -12.64
C GLU A 306 -76.83 32.32 -14.09
N ARG A 307 -77.79 31.60 -14.66
CA ARG A 307 -78.74 32.06 -15.68
C ARG A 307 -79.71 30.92 -16.02
N VAL A 308 -80.84 30.87 -15.40
CA VAL A 308 -82.19 30.91 -15.94
C VAL A 308 -83.08 31.22 -14.75
#